data_4364e4a750b28a553b245a99e5b37a65
#
_entry.id   4364e4a750b28a553b245a99e5b37a65
#
_cell.length_a   1.000
_cell.length_b   1.000
_cell.length_c   1.000
_cell.angle_alpha   90.00
_cell.angle_beta   90.00
_cell.angle_gamma   90.00
#
_symmetry.space_group_name_H-M   'P 1'
#
loop_
_entity.id
_entity.type
_entity.pdbx_description
1 polymer ?
#
loop_
_entity_poly.entity_id
_entity_poly.type
_entity_poly.pdbx_seq_one_letter_code
_entity_poly.pdbx_strand_id
1 'polypeptide(L)'
;MNALKNQPKSVWAVAFACVVAFMGIGLVDPILPAISADLGASPAQAEMLFTSYLAVTGVMMFFTSWISGRIGARKTLLAGLALVVIFATLAGASDTVGEIIGLRAGWGLGNALFISTALATIVGSAVGGTESAIVMYEAALGLGIAIGPLLGGLLGSVSWRAPFFGTAVLMSIAFIALVVLLRTDPVPRVRVKISAPFAALKVKPLQRLAIVALFYNIGFFVLLAYSPFPLGFTAIGLGLTFCAWGFALAITSVWVAPLLTARFPRTRVLYATLALLAGLLSVTALIVGSPPALVACIVIGGMLLGVLNTVLTESVMGATDLPRTVASSAYSGVRFIGGAAAPPLAALLAGLAGDWLPYAFAAVSVLIAATVVFSSRAVLARIDRVHEDALEEAEAITAGEVV
;
A
#
# COMPACT_ATOMS: atom_id res chain seq x y z
N MET A 1 15.40 0.80 -17.90
CA MET A 1 14.47 -0.02 -18.71
C MET A 1 14.98 -1.41 -19.05
N ASN A 2 16.28 -1.62 -19.32
CA ASN A 2 16.82 -2.98 -19.62
C ASN A 2 16.76 -3.96 -18.41
N ALA A 3 16.90 -3.48 -17.19
CA ALA A 3 16.83 -4.32 -15.97
C ALA A 3 15.44 -4.96 -15.78
N LEU A 4 14.36 -4.26 -16.12
CA LEU A 4 12.99 -4.79 -15.99
C LEU A 4 12.73 -5.96 -16.97
N LYS A 5 13.29 -5.92 -18.19
CA LYS A 5 13.08 -6.98 -19.19
C LYS A 5 13.78 -8.30 -18.84
N ASN A 6 14.85 -8.24 -18.04
CA ASN A 6 15.69 -9.39 -17.70
C ASN A 6 15.35 -10.04 -16.35
N GLN A 7 14.20 -9.69 -15.76
CA GLN A 7 13.79 -10.26 -14.48
C GLN A 7 13.47 -11.77 -14.59
N PRO A 8 13.82 -12.56 -13.56
CA PRO A 8 13.43 -13.97 -13.48
C PRO A 8 11.91 -14.15 -13.57
N LYS A 9 11.45 -15.24 -14.22
CA LYS A 9 10.01 -15.55 -14.32
C LYS A 9 9.32 -15.64 -12.96
N SER A 10 10.03 -16.10 -11.92
CA SER A 10 9.54 -16.12 -10.53
C SER A 10 9.26 -14.73 -9.97
N VAL A 11 10.09 -13.74 -10.30
CA VAL A 11 9.92 -12.34 -9.87
C VAL A 11 8.69 -11.73 -10.55
N TRP A 12 8.48 -12.00 -11.85
CA TRP A 12 7.26 -11.59 -12.55
C TRP A 12 6.00 -12.24 -11.99
N ALA A 13 6.07 -13.52 -11.59
CA ALA A 13 4.93 -14.20 -10.96
C ALA A 13 4.57 -13.55 -9.60
N VAL A 14 5.57 -13.20 -8.79
CA VAL A 14 5.35 -12.49 -7.52
C VAL A 14 4.80 -11.08 -7.77
N ALA A 15 5.33 -10.35 -8.76
CA ALA A 15 4.84 -9.02 -9.12
C ALA A 15 3.38 -9.06 -9.62
N PHE A 16 3.02 -10.03 -10.47
CA PHE A 16 1.64 -10.26 -10.87
C PHE A 16 0.72 -10.54 -9.68
N ALA A 17 1.16 -11.43 -8.77
CA ALA A 17 0.41 -11.69 -7.55
C ALA A 17 0.27 -10.45 -6.66
N CYS A 18 1.26 -9.54 -6.63
CA CYS A 18 1.16 -8.24 -5.96
C CYS A 18 0.09 -7.35 -6.61
N VAL A 19 0.04 -7.25 -7.94
CA VAL A 19 -1.03 -6.51 -8.63
C VAL A 19 -2.41 -6.99 -8.18
N VAL A 20 -2.63 -8.30 -8.17
CA VAL A 20 -3.92 -8.89 -7.76
C VAL A 20 -4.20 -8.66 -6.27
N ALA A 21 -3.17 -8.76 -5.41
CA ALA A 21 -3.32 -8.52 -3.98
C ALA A 21 -3.70 -7.06 -3.67
N PHE A 22 -3.06 -6.10 -4.32
CA PHE A 22 -3.36 -4.68 -4.15
C PHE A 22 -4.69 -4.28 -4.81
N MET A 23 -5.07 -4.93 -5.91
CA MET A 23 -6.39 -4.80 -6.51
C MET A 23 -7.51 -5.09 -5.51
N GLY A 24 -7.34 -6.10 -4.64
CA GLY A 24 -8.28 -6.46 -3.60
C GLY A 24 -8.51 -5.38 -2.53
N ILE A 25 -7.65 -4.35 -2.44
CA ILE A 25 -7.85 -3.19 -1.57
C ILE A 25 -8.95 -2.29 -2.17
N GLY A 26 -8.78 -1.85 -3.41
CA GLY A 26 -9.69 -0.89 -4.05
C GLY A 26 -10.93 -1.50 -4.71
N LEU A 27 -11.01 -2.83 -4.81
CA LEU A 27 -12.11 -3.52 -5.49
C LEU A 27 -13.43 -3.42 -4.73
N VAL A 28 -13.38 -3.23 -3.40
CA VAL A 28 -14.56 -3.18 -2.53
C VAL A 28 -15.17 -1.78 -2.49
N ASP A 29 -14.40 -0.71 -2.73
CA ASP A 29 -14.88 0.67 -2.63
C ASP A 29 -16.13 0.95 -3.46
N PRO A 30 -16.18 0.59 -4.76
CA PRO A 30 -17.33 0.90 -5.61
C PRO A 30 -18.59 0.13 -5.24
N ILE A 31 -18.48 -0.96 -4.49
CA ILE A 31 -19.61 -1.83 -4.12
C ILE A 31 -20.13 -1.60 -2.71
N LEU A 32 -19.48 -0.75 -1.90
CA LEU A 32 -19.94 -0.46 -0.54
C LEU A 32 -21.39 0.04 -0.49
N PRO A 33 -21.83 0.99 -1.35
CA PRO A 33 -23.22 1.42 -1.36
C PRO A 33 -24.20 0.30 -1.72
N ALA A 34 -23.81 -0.60 -2.65
CA ALA A 34 -24.65 -1.73 -3.05
C ALA A 34 -24.78 -2.77 -1.91
N ILE A 35 -23.69 -3.07 -1.20
CA ILE A 35 -23.72 -3.92 0.00
C ILE A 35 -24.61 -3.31 1.08
N SER A 36 -24.50 -2.00 1.31
CA SER A 36 -25.30 -1.29 2.31
C SER A 36 -26.78 -1.36 1.97
N ALA A 37 -27.14 -1.16 0.70
CA ALA A 37 -28.54 -1.21 0.25
C ALA A 37 -29.13 -2.62 0.31
N ASP A 38 -28.38 -3.65 -0.14
CA ASP A 38 -28.87 -5.03 -0.25
C ASP A 38 -28.95 -5.73 1.11
N LEU A 39 -27.97 -5.50 1.99
CA LEU A 39 -27.89 -6.14 3.30
C LEU A 39 -28.37 -5.25 4.46
N GLY A 40 -28.90 -4.06 4.18
CA GLY A 40 -29.42 -3.14 5.20
C GLY A 40 -28.32 -2.60 6.14
N ALA A 41 -27.09 -2.49 5.66
CA ALA A 41 -25.97 -2.04 6.48
C ALA A 41 -25.92 -0.52 6.64
N SER A 42 -25.59 -0.05 7.85
CA SER A 42 -25.27 1.35 8.07
C SER A 42 -23.93 1.73 7.39
N PRO A 43 -23.70 3.02 7.06
CA PRO A 43 -22.42 3.47 6.53
C PRO A 43 -21.23 3.09 7.42
N ALA A 44 -21.39 3.17 8.73
CA ALA A 44 -20.36 2.75 9.68
C ALA A 44 -20.04 1.25 9.59
N GLN A 45 -21.05 0.39 9.38
CA GLN A 45 -20.81 -1.03 9.15
C GLN A 45 -20.13 -1.30 7.81
N ALA A 46 -20.47 -0.55 6.76
CA ALA A 46 -19.79 -0.67 5.48
C ALA A 46 -18.30 -0.31 5.58
N GLU A 47 -17.95 0.74 6.33
CA GLU A 47 -16.55 1.10 6.57
C GLU A 47 -15.78 0.09 7.42
N MET A 48 -16.46 -0.69 8.28
CA MET A 48 -15.83 -1.79 9.01
C MET A 48 -15.27 -2.89 8.10
N LEU A 49 -15.74 -3.01 6.86
CA LEU A 49 -15.16 -3.90 5.85
C LEU A 49 -13.68 -3.54 5.55
N PHE A 50 -13.34 -2.24 5.52
CA PHE A 50 -11.95 -1.78 5.41
C PHE A 50 -11.18 -1.94 6.70
N THR A 51 -11.76 -1.43 7.77
CA THR A 51 -11.11 -1.42 9.09
C THR A 51 -10.70 -2.81 9.53
N SER A 52 -11.60 -3.81 9.44
CA SER A 52 -11.29 -5.19 9.84
C SER A 52 -10.14 -5.79 9.00
N TYR A 53 -10.19 -5.59 7.70
CA TYR A 53 -9.16 -6.04 6.77
C TYR A 53 -7.81 -5.39 7.05
N LEU A 54 -7.76 -4.05 7.13
CA LEU A 54 -6.51 -3.31 7.32
C LEU A 54 -5.93 -3.50 8.72
N ALA A 55 -6.77 -3.56 9.76
CA ALA A 55 -6.34 -3.77 11.13
C ALA A 55 -5.67 -5.14 11.31
N VAL A 56 -6.32 -6.20 10.83
CA VAL A 56 -5.74 -7.55 10.89
C VAL A 56 -4.49 -7.63 10.01
N THR A 57 -4.50 -7.02 8.80
CA THR A 57 -3.31 -6.94 7.94
C THR A 57 -2.17 -6.26 8.69
N GLY A 58 -2.38 -5.09 9.28
CA GLY A 58 -1.34 -4.33 9.99
C GLY A 58 -0.78 -5.08 11.19
N VAL A 59 -1.64 -5.64 12.04
CA VAL A 59 -1.21 -6.42 13.22
C VAL A 59 -0.43 -7.66 12.80
N MET A 60 -0.94 -8.40 11.83
CA MET A 60 -0.31 -9.66 11.39
C MET A 60 1.01 -9.44 10.64
N MET A 61 1.22 -8.29 10.02
CA MET A 61 2.50 -7.96 9.40
C MET A 61 3.67 -7.99 10.39
N PHE A 62 3.47 -7.65 11.66
CA PHE A 62 4.52 -7.79 12.68
C PHE A 62 4.97 -9.24 12.90
N PHE A 63 4.13 -10.21 12.59
CA PHE A 63 4.44 -11.63 12.77
C PHE A 63 4.96 -12.30 11.49
N THR A 64 4.80 -11.66 10.33
CA THR A 64 5.10 -12.27 9.02
C THR A 64 6.57 -12.64 8.88
N SER A 65 7.52 -11.80 9.33
CA SER A 65 8.94 -12.09 9.27
C SER A 65 9.33 -13.33 10.10
N TRP A 66 8.70 -13.51 11.26
CA TRP A 66 8.88 -14.70 12.10
C TRP A 66 8.32 -15.97 11.45
N ILE A 67 7.12 -15.88 10.85
CA ILE A 67 6.49 -17.00 10.13
C ILE A 67 7.36 -17.37 8.91
N SER A 68 7.70 -16.39 8.07
CA SER A 68 8.50 -16.59 6.86
C SER A 68 9.90 -17.15 7.18
N GLY A 69 10.52 -16.72 8.27
CA GLY A 69 11.80 -17.25 8.73
C GLY A 69 11.75 -18.72 9.17
N ARG A 70 10.56 -19.24 9.55
CA ARG A 70 10.37 -20.65 9.96
C ARG A 70 9.97 -21.55 8.81
N ILE A 71 8.95 -21.17 8.03
CA ILE A 71 8.40 -22.03 6.98
C ILE A 71 8.97 -21.74 5.58
N GLY A 72 9.70 -20.62 5.44
CA GLY A 72 10.28 -20.16 4.17
C GLY A 72 9.36 -19.20 3.41
N ALA A 73 9.95 -18.35 2.57
CA ALA A 73 9.24 -17.31 1.83
C ALA A 73 8.19 -17.90 0.89
N ARG A 74 8.55 -18.95 0.13
CA ARG A 74 7.63 -19.61 -0.81
C ARG A 74 6.36 -20.13 -0.11
N LYS A 75 6.51 -20.84 1.01
CA LYS A 75 5.34 -21.39 1.74
C LYS A 75 4.50 -20.29 2.34
N THR A 76 5.11 -19.20 2.82
CA THR A 76 4.40 -18.02 3.37
C THR A 76 3.58 -17.32 2.30
N LEU A 77 4.16 -17.09 1.11
CA LEU A 77 3.45 -16.51 -0.04
C LEU A 77 2.24 -17.36 -0.44
N LEU A 78 2.43 -18.67 -0.60
CA LEU A 78 1.36 -19.59 -0.99
C LEU A 78 0.27 -19.69 0.08
N ALA A 79 0.63 -19.75 1.36
CA ALA A 79 -0.34 -19.74 2.46
C ALA A 79 -1.15 -18.42 2.47
N GLY A 80 -0.49 -17.27 2.25
CA GLY A 80 -1.15 -15.97 2.15
C GLY A 80 -2.19 -15.97 1.02
N LEU A 81 -1.80 -16.38 -0.19
CA LEU A 81 -2.73 -16.43 -1.33
C LEU A 81 -3.88 -17.42 -1.11
N ALA A 82 -3.61 -18.60 -0.56
CA ALA A 82 -4.65 -19.58 -0.26
C ALA A 82 -5.69 -19.03 0.72
N LEU A 83 -5.26 -18.35 1.78
CA LEU A 83 -6.16 -17.67 2.71
C LEU A 83 -7.01 -16.59 2.01
N VAL A 84 -6.40 -15.78 1.14
CA VAL A 84 -7.15 -14.77 0.39
C VAL A 84 -8.21 -15.43 -0.49
N VAL A 85 -7.89 -16.49 -1.23
CA VAL A 85 -8.85 -17.24 -2.06
C VAL A 85 -10.02 -17.76 -1.23
N ILE A 86 -9.73 -18.42 -0.11
CA ILE A 86 -10.75 -18.99 0.77
C ILE A 86 -11.66 -17.88 1.31
N PHE A 87 -11.10 -16.86 1.93
CA PHE A 87 -11.88 -15.80 2.58
C PHE A 87 -12.60 -14.89 1.59
N ALA A 88 -12.05 -14.63 0.40
CA ALA A 88 -12.75 -13.89 -0.65
C ALA A 88 -13.95 -14.70 -1.18
N THR A 89 -13.78 -16.01 -1.42
CA THR A 89 -14.88 -16.89 -1.86
C THR A 89 -16.00 -16.91 -0.82
N LEU A 90 -15.68 -17.10 0.46
CA LEU A 90 -16.65 -17.12 1.54
C LEU A 90 -17.36 -15.77 1.68
N ALA A 91 -16.63 -14.63 1.57
CA ALA A 91 -17.23 -13.30 1.64
C ALA A 91 -18.23 -13.06 0.50
N GLY A 92 -17.94 -13.52 -0.73
CA GLY A 92 -18.88 -13.48 -1.84
C GLY A 92 -20.13 -14.37 -1.65
N ALA A 93 -20.03 -15.41 -0.83
CA ALA A 93 -21.13 -16.32 -0.51
C ALA A 93 -21.92 -15.93 0.76
N SER A 94 -21.51 -14.89 1.48
CA SER A 94 -22.15 -14.46 2.74
C SER A 94 -23.48 -13.74 2.51
N ASP A 95 -24.36 -13.84 3.50
CA ASP A 95 -25.67 -13.22 3.49
C ASP A 95 -25.84 -12.10 4.53
N THR A 96 -24.82 -11.86 5.36
CA THR A 96 -24.83 -10.79 6.37
C THR A 96 -23.57 -9.95 6.33
N VAL A 97 -23.71 -8.65 6.64
CA VAL A 97 -22.57 -7.73 6.72
C VAL A 97 -21.57 -8.15 7.79
N GLY A 98 -22.05 -8.67 8.92
CA GLY A 98 -21.19 -9.15 10.01
C GLY A 98 -20.28 -10.28 9.58
N GLU A 99 -20.78 -11.24 8.79
CA GLU A 99 -19.97 -12.31 8.21
C GLU A 99 -18.91 -11.74 7.26
N ILE A 100 -19.28 -10.83 6.36
CA ILE A 100 -18.34 -10.22 5.42
C ILE A 100 -17.23 -9.49 6.19
N ILE A 101 -17.55 -8.73 7.23
CA ILE A 101 -16.55 -8.05 8.09
C ILE A 101 -15.57 -9.06 8.69
N GLY A 102 -16.06 -10.16 9.26
CA GLY A 102 -15.21 -11.23 9.82
C GLY A 102 -14.34 -11.91 8.77
N LEU A 103 -14.91 -12.20 7.61
CA LEU A 103 -14.19 -12.85 6.50
C LEU A 103 -13.16 -11.90 5.86
N ARG A 104 -13.42 -10.59 5.82
CA ARG A 104 -12.44 -9.57 5.42
C ARG A 104 -11.25 -9.51 6.39
N ALA A 105 -11.47 -9.73 7.69
CA ALA A 105 -10.38 -9.86 8.65
C ALA A 105 -9.49 -11.09 8.33
N GLY A 106 -10.10 -12.24 8.01
CA GLY A 106 -9.38 -13.43 7.56
C GLY A 106 -8.62 -13.22 6.23
N TRP A 107 -9.22 -12.49 5.29
CA TRP A 107 -8.53 -12.05 4.07
C TRP A 107 -7.31 -11.17 4.41
N GLY A 108 -7.45 -10.22 5.37
CA GLY A 108 -6.36 -9.39 5.85
C GLY A 108 -5.18 -10.19 6.40
N LEU A 109 -5.44 -11.31 7.08
CA LEU A 109 -4.40 -12.26 7.51
C LEU A 109 -3.61 -12.81 6.32
N GLY A 110 -4.30 -13.30 5.29
CA GLY A 110 -3.68 -13.79 4.06
C GLY A 110 -2.84 -12.71 3.37
N ASN A 111 -3.39 -11.50 3.30
CA ASN A 111 -2.72 -10.35 2.69
C ASN A 111 -1.44 -9.93 3.43
N ALA A 112 -1.45 -9.94 4.77
CA ALA A 112 -0.27 -9.66 5.59
C ALA A 112 0.87 -10.63 5.30
N LEU A 113 0.58 -11.94 5.25
CA LEU A 113 1.56 -12.97 4.93
C LEU A 113 2.13 -12.79 3.52
N PHE A 114 1.28 -12.43 2.57
CA PHE A 114 1.68 -12.27 1.18
C PHE A 114 2.48 -10.99 0.95
N ILE A 115 1.94 -9.80 1.22
CA ILE A 115 2.53 -8.49 0.84
C ILE A 115 3.92 -8.30 1.46
N SER A 116 4.06 -8.54 2.76
CA SER A 116 5.34 -8.35 3.48
C SER A 116 6.41 -9.31 2.96
N THR A 117 6.03 -10.55 2.63
CA THR A 117 6.95 -11.56 2.09
C THR A 117 7.26 -11.28 0.62
N ALA A 118 6.29 -10.80 -0.16
CA ALA A 118 6.45 -10.48 -1.57
C ALA A 118 7.47 -9.35 -1.79
N LEU A 119 7.38 -8.25 -1.02
CA LEU A 119 8.37 -7.17 -1.09
C LEU A 119 9.79 -7.70 -0.82
N ALA A 120 9.98 -8.45 0.28
CA ALA A 120 11.28 -9.02 0.61
C ALA A 120 11.78 -10.01 -0.46
N THR A 121 10.88 -10.78 -1.08
CA THR A 121 11.19 -11.73 -2.15
C THR A 121 11.63 -11.01 -3.42
N ILE A 122 10.92 -9.98 -3.85
CA ILE A 122 11.25 -9.18 -5.02
C ILE A 122 12.61 -8.51 -4.82
N VAL A 123 12.80 -7.81 -3.68
CA VAL A 123 14.06 -7.13 -3.35
C VAL A 123 15.25 -8.10 -3.24
N GLY A 124 15.01 -9.34 -2.78
CA GLY A 124 16.06 -10.36 -2.65
C GLY A 124 16.39 -11.12 -3.93
N SER A 125 15.55 -11.04 -4.97
CA SER A 125 15.66 -11.90 -6.16
C SER A 125 15.69 -11.13 -7.49
N ALA A 126 15.36 -9.85 -7.49
CA ALA A 126 15.33 -9.05 -8.70
C ALA A 126 16.74 -8.72 -9.21
N VAL A 127 16.88 -8.66 -10.52
CA VAL A 127 18.09 -8.18 -11.22
C VAL A 127 18.01 -6.65 -11.31
N GLY A 128 19.13 -5.95 -11.07
CA GLY A 128 19.20 -4.48 -11.14
C GLY A 128 19.10 -3.79 -9.77
N GLY A 129 19.34 -4.54 -8.68
CA GLY A 129 19.46 -3.99 -7.34
C GLY A 129 18.14 -3.71 -6.61
N THR A 130 18.28 -3.22 -5.38
CA THR A 130 17.15 -2.98 -4.46
C THR A 130 16.19 -1.91 -4.99
N GLU A 131 16.71 -0.85 -5.58
CA GLU A 131 15.93 0.28 -6.10
C GLU A 131 15.00 -0.16 -7.24
N SER A 132 15.54 -0.86 -8.24
CA SER A 132 14.74 -1.41 -9.36
C SER A 132 13.65 -2.38 -8.87
N ALA A 133 13.95 -3.17 -7.85
CA ALA A 133 13.01 -4.10 -7.24
C ALA A 133 11.85 -3.38 -6.53
N ILE A 134 12.15 -2.30 -5.80
CA ILE A 134 11.14 -1.48 -5.11
C ILE A 134 10.25 -0.76 -6.11
N VAL A 135 10.83 -0.16 -7.16
CA VAL A 135 10.06 0.47 -8.24
C VAL A 135 9.08 -0.53 -8.88
N MET A 136 9.51 -1.77 -9.13
CA MET A 136 8.64 -2.82 -9.67
C MET A 136 7.51 -3.20 -8.70
N TYR A 137 7.80 -3.30 -7.41
CA TYR A 137 6.80 -3.57 -6.38
C TYR A 137 5.78 -2.43 -6.25
N GLU A 138 6.24 -1.17 -6.23
CA GLU A 138 5.37 0.01 -6.15
C GLU A 138 4.56 0.21 -7.44
N ALA A 139 5.14 -0.14 -8.62
CA ALA A 139 4.38 -0.19 -9.86
C ALA A 139 3.26 -1.24 -9.81
N ALA A 140 3.53 -2.43 -9.25
CA ALA A 140 2.50 -3.45 -9.05
C ALA A 140 1.41 -2.99 -8.07
N LEU A 141 1.78 -2.26 -7.00
CA LEU A 141 0.86 -1.62 -6.07
C LEU A 141 -0.03 -0.60 -6.80
N GLY A 142 0.58 0.32 -7.55
CA GLY A 142 -0.15 1.36 -8.28
C GLY A 142 -1.11 0.78 -9.32
N LEU A 143 -0.65 -0.21 -10.11
CA LEU A 143 -1.49 -0.90 -11.08
C LEU A 143 -2.64 -1.67 -10.42
N GLY A 144 -2.37 -2.37 -9.31
CA GLY A 144 -3.39 -3.07 -8.55
C GLY A 144 -4.48 -2.14 -8.06
N ILE A 145 -4.07 -1.04 -7.43
CA ILE A 145 -5.00 -0.02 -6.92
C ILE A 145 -5.75 0.69 -8.05
N ALA A 146 -5.15 0.85 -9.23
CA ALA A 146 -5.82 1.43 -10.40
C ALA A 146 -6.89 0.50 -10.99
N ILE A 147 -6.54 -0.77 -11.16
CA ILE A 147 -7.43 -1.77 -11.78
C ILE A 147 -8.54 -2.21 -10.82
N GLY A 148 -8.24 -2.24 -9.51
CA GLY A 148 -9.17 -2.70 -8.48
C GLY A 148 -10.54 -2.04 -8.52
N PRO A 149 -10.65 -0.72 -8.37
CA PRO A 149 -11.93 -0.01 -8.41
C PRO A 149 -12.65 -0.14 -9.74
N LEU A 150 -11.91 -0.16 -10.86
CA LEU A 150 -12.51 -0.34 -12.19
C LEU A 150 -13.18 -1.72 -12.31
N LEU A 151 -12.47 -2.79 -11.96
CA LEU A 151 -13.04 -4.14 -11.93
C LEU A 151 -14.15 -4.26 -10.88
N GLY A 152 -13.99 -3.62 -9.71
CA GLY A 152 -14.99 -3.55 -8.68
C GLY A 152 -16.28 -2.90 -9.17
N GLY A 153 -16.17 -1.78 -9.90
CA GLY A 153 -17.31 -1.11 -10.51
C GLY A 153 -17.99 -1.94 -11.60
N LEU A 154 -17.20 -2.52 -12.52
CA LEU A 154 -17.69 -3.35 -13.62
C LEU A 154 -18.38 -4.64 -13.12
N LEU A 155 -17.73 -5.38 -12.24
CA LEU A 155 -18.30 -6.60 -11.66
C LEU A 155 -19.45 -6.27 -10.69
N GLY A 156 -19.31 -5.18 -9.93
CA GLY A 156 -20.32 -4.69 -9.00
C GLY A 156 -21.62 -4.23 -9.65
N SER A 157 -21.56 -3.81 -10.92
CA SER A 157 -22.77 -3.48 -11.69
C SER A 157 -23.64 -4.71 -12.00
N VAL A 158 -23.06 -5.92 -11.96
CA VAL A 158 -23.79 -7.19 -12.12
C VAL A 158 -24.30 -7.67 -10.77
N SER A 159 -23.43 -7.70 -9.77
CA SER A 159 -23.77 -8.06 -8.37
C SER A 159 -22.63 -7.60 -7.46
N TRP A 160 -22.94 -7.10 -6.26
CA TRP A 160 -21.93 -6.79 -5.26
C TRP A 160 -21.09 -8.01 -4.82
N ARG A 161 -21.56 -9.21 -5.08
CA ARG A 161 -20.86 -10.48 -4.81
C ARG A 161 -19.78 -10.79 -5.86
N ALA A 162 -19.99 -10.35 -7.10
CA ALA A 162 -19.12 -10.68 -8.23
C ALA A 162 -17.65 -10.21 -8.06
N PRO A 163 -17.34 -9.02 -7.49
CA PRO A 163 -15.98 -8.61 -7.17
C PRO A 163 -15.24 -9.57 -6.23
N PHE A 164 -15.91 -10.13 -5.22
CA PHE A 164 -15.30 -11.11 -4.31
C PHE A 164 -14.91 -12.40 -5.03
N PHE A 165 -15.81 -12.94 -5.86
CA PHE A 165 -15.50 -14.13 -6.67
C PHE A 165 -14.46 -13.82 -7.74
N GLY A 166 -14.50 -12.64 -8.37
CA GLY A 166 -13.48 -12.19 -9.32
C GLY A 166 -12.09 -12.16 -8.69
N THR A 167 -11.98 -11.64 -7.48
CA THR A 167 -10.73 -11.67 -6.72
C THR A 167 -10.29 -13.10 -6.42
N ALA A 168 -11.19 -13.96 -5.97
CA ALA A 168 -10.87 -15.36 -5.68
C ALA A 168 -10.31 -16.08 -6.92
N VAL A 169 -10.89 -15.84 -8.10
CA VAL A 169 -10.40 -16.42 -9.37
C VAL A 169 -9.00 -15.89 -9.71
N LEU A 170 -8.79 -14.58 -9.70
CA LEU A 170 -7.50 -13.98 -10.01
C LEU A 170 -6.40 -14.38 -9.01
N MET A 171 -6.73 -14.46 -7.72
CA MET A 171 -5.80 -14.96 -6.70
C MET A 171 -5.49 -16.44 -6.88
N SER A 172 -6.46 -17.26 -7.33
CA SER A 172 -6.21 -18.66 -7.67
C SER A 172 -5.25 -18.81 -8.85
N ILE A 173 -5.39 -17.96 -9.87
CA ILE A 173 -4.45 -17.89 -11.01
C ILE A 173 -3.06 -17.51 -10.50
N ALA A 174 -2.95 -16.46 -9.66
CA ALA A 174 -1.69 -16.05 -9.04
C ALA A 174 -1.07 -17.17 -8.18
N PHE A 175 -1.88 -17.88 -7.41
CA PHE A 175 -1.44 -19.03 -6.62
C PHE A 175 -0.84 -20.13 -7.49
N ILE A 176 -1.53 -20.52 -8.57
CA ILE A 176 -1.05 -21.52 -9.53
C ILE A 176 0.26 -21.04 -10.19
N ALA A 177 0.31 -19.78 -10.61
CA ALA A 177 1.52 -19.22 -11.20
C ALA A 177 2.72 -19.28 -10.23
N LEU A 178 2.51 -18.98 -8.94
CA LEU A 178 3.57 -19.10 -7.93
C LEU A 178 3.97 -20.57 -7.68
N VAL A 179 3.02 -21.48 -7.62
CA VAL A 179 3.32 -22.92 -7.44
C VAL A 179 4.23 -23.42 -8.57
N VAL A 180 3.95 -23.01 -9.81
CA VAL A 180 4.68 -23.47 -11.01
C VAL A 180 6.02 -22.77 -11.18
N LEU A 181 6.06 -21.45 -11.01
CA LEU A 181 7.23 -20.61 -11.36
C LEU A 181 8.18 -20.41 -10.19
N LEU A 182 7.70 -20.43 -8.94
CA LEU A 182 8.53 -20.25 -7.74
C LEU A 182 8.84 -21.64 -7.12
N ARG A 183 9.76 -22.37 -7.73
CA ARG A 183 10.06 -23.78 -7.31
C ARG A 183 10.87 -23.91 -6.03
N THR A 184 11.72 -22.92 -5.72
CA THR A 184 12.60 -22.92 -4.55
C THR A 184 12.34 -21.68 -3.69
N ASP A 185 12.81 -21.69 -2.43
CA ASP A 185 12.79 -20.50 -1.60
C ASP A 185 13.71 -19.44 -2.23
N PRO A 186 13.19 -18.27 -2.63
CA PRO A 186 13.96 -17.26 -3.35
C PRO A 186 14.93 -16.49 -2.44
N VAL A 187 14.71 -16.55 -1.13
CA VAL A 187 15.52 -15.86 -0.12
C VAL A 187 15.97 -16.84 0.94
N PRO A 188 17.22 -16.78 1.40
CA PRO A 188 17.72 -17.60 2.50
C PRO A 188 16.84 -17.43 3.75
N ARG A 189 16.58 -18.52 4.46
CA ARG A 189 15.79 -18.51 5.69
C ARG A 189 16.58 -17.88 6.82
N VAL A 190 16.21 -16.69 7.22
CA VAL A 190 16.78 -16.04 8.41
C VAL A 190 15.79 -16.24 9.57
N ARG A 191 16.18 -17.05 10.55
CA ARG A 191 15.37 -17.23 11.77
C ARG A 191 15.43 -15.96 12.59
N VAL A 192 14.30 -15.28 12.74
CA VAL A 192 14.16 -14.08 13.55
C VAL A 192 13.30 -14.36 14.78
N LYS A 193 13.54 -13.63 15.86
CA LYS A 193 12.67 -13.68 17.05
C LYS A 193 11.32 -13.03 16.71
N ILE A 194 10.24 -13.50 17.35
CA ILE A 194 8.89 -12.91 17.19
C ILE A 194 8.85 -11.42 17.58
N SER A 195 9.73 -11.02 18.50
CA SER A 195 9.87 -9.63 18.95
C SER A 195 10.73 -8.76 18.02
N ALA A 196 11.36 -9.33 16.97
CA ALA A 196 12.29 -8.60 16.13
C ALA A 196 11.68 -7.37 15.42
N PRO A 197 10.46 -7.39 14.86
CA PRO A 197 9.85 -6.20 14.26
C PRO A 197 9.56 -5.10 15.29
N PHE A 198 9.17 -5.47 16.52
CA PHE A 198 8.96 -4.51 17.61
C PHE A 198 10.29 -3.90 18.10
N ALA A 199 11.35 -4.72 18.16
CA ALA A 199 12.69 -4.23 18.48
C ALA A 199 13.23 -3.32 17.37
N ALA A 200 12.91 -3.60 16.10
CA ALA A 200 13.28 -2.77 14.97
C ALA A 200 12.72 -1.34 15.07
N LEU A 201 11.49 -1.18 15.60
CA LEU A 201 10.90 0.14 15.85
C LEU A 201 11.63 0.96 16.93
N LYS A 202 12.59 0.38 17.67
CA LYS A 202 13.47 1.12 18.57
C LYS A 202 14.66 1.75 17.84
N VAL A 203 14.96 1.34 16.62
CA VAL A 203 15.99 1.95 15.76
C VAL A 203 15.49 3.32 15.31
N LYS A 204 16.12 4.39 15.80
CA LYS A 204 15.64 5.77 15.64
C LYS A 204 15.23 6.16 14.20
N PRO A 205 16.06 5.94 13.14
CA PRO A 205 15.63 6.27 11.78
C PRO A 205 14.37 5.51 11.34
N LEU A 206 14.33 4.19 11.58
CA LEU A 206 13.17 3.37 11.24
C LEU A 206 11.91 3.79 12.03
N GLN A 207 12.06 4.11 13.32
CA GLN A 207 10.97 4.61 14.15
C GLN A 207 10.37 5.90 13.58
N ARG A 208 11.22 6.86 13.17
CA ARG A 208 10.74 8.13 12.58
C ARG A 208 10.00 7.89 11.27
N LEU A 209 10.53 7.06 10.39
CA LEU A 209 9.87 6.70 9.14
C LEU A 209 8.56 5.93 9.36
N ALA A 210 8.49 5.05 10.36
CA ALA A 210 7.26 4.36 10.73
C ALA A 210 6.18 5.33 11.27
N ILE A 211 6.56 6.32 12.07
CA ILE A 211 5.65 7.39 12.53
C ILE A 211 5.15 8.22 11.33
N VAL A 212 6.04 8.57 10.41
CA VAL A 212 5.65 9.24 9.15
C VAL A 212 4.65 8.39 8.38
N ALA A 213 4.92 7.08 8.26
CA ALA A 213 4.04 6.14 7.57
C ALA A 213 2.65 6.05 8.22
N LEU A 214 2.57 6.03 9.54
CA LEU A 214 1.31 6.02 10.28
C LEU A 214 0.43 7.20 9.88
N PHE A 215 0.99 8.41 9.98
CA PHE A 215 0.22 9.63 9.78
C PHE A 215 -0.10 9.92 8.31
N TYR A 216 0.82 9.70 7.37
CA TYR A 216 0.49 9.94 5.96
C TYR A 216 -0.51 8.93 5.42
N ASN A 217 -0.50 7.70 5.95
CA ASN A 217 -1.41 6.66 5.51
C ASN A 217 -2.87 6.94 5.93
N ILE A 218 -3.07 7.73 6.98
CA ILE A 218 -4.39 8.30 7.29
C ILE A 218 -4.89 9.15 6.12
N GLY A 219 -4.07 10.08 5.61
CA GLY A 219 -4.41 10.88 4.42
C GLY A 219 -4.69 10.02 3.18
N PHE A 220 -3.87 8.99 2.96
CA PHE A 220 -4.04 8.02 1.88
C PHE A 220 -5.42 7.36 1.94
N PHE A 221 -5.81 6.82 3.09
CA PHE A 221 -7.06 6.09 3.21
C PHE A 221 -8.29 6.98 3.36
N VAL A 222 -8.15 8.23 3.79
CA VAL A 222 -9.24 9.22 3.66
C VAL A 222 -9.55 9.47 2.20
N LEU A 223 -8.55 9.68 1.33
CA LEU A 223 -8.77 9.83 -0.10
C LEU A 223 -9.34 8.57 -0.76
N LEU A 224 -8.92 7.39 -0.34
CA LEU A 224 -9.37 6.14 -0.94
C LEU A 224 -10.75 5.70 -0.44
N ALA A 225 -10.90 5.56 0.87
CA ALA A 225 -12.06 4.91 1.48
C ALA A 225 -13.23 5.87 1.77
N TYR A 226 -12.94 7.15 2.09
CA TYR A 226 -13.98 8.10 2.43
C TYR A 226 -14.52 8.87 1.22
N SER A 227 -13.69 9.21 0.21
CA SER A 227 -14.10 10.03 -0.93
C SER A 227 -15.27 9.48 -1.77
N PRO A 228 -15.55 8.16 -1.84
CA PRO A 228 -16.75 7.65 -2.50
C PRO A 228 -18.05 8.26 -1.99
N PHE A 229 -18.15 8.61 -0.71
CA PHE A 229 -19.37 9.13 -0.10
C PHE A 229 -19.71 10.55 -0.58
N PRO A 230 -18.84 11.56 -0.46
CA PRO A 230 -19.14 12.92 -0.93
C PRO A 230 -19.19 13.03 -2.46
N LEU A 231 -18.55 12.12 -3.22
CA LEU A 231 -18.68 12.09 -4.69
C LEU A 231 -20.08 11.69 -5.13
N GLY A 232 -20.74 10.76 -4.45
CA GLY A 232 -22.08 10.29 -4.79
C GLY A 232 -22.21 9.71 -6.20
N PHE A 233 -21.09 9.25 -6.80
CA PHE A 233 -21.08 8.70 -8.14
C PHE A 233 -21.58 7.25 -8.17
N THR A 234 -22.01 6.80 -9.35
CA THR A 234 -22.26 5.38 -9.60
C THR A 234 -20.99 4.55 -9.42
N ALA A 235 -21.11 3.24 -9.22
CA ALA A 235 -19.99 2.32 -9.09
C ALA A 235 -18.97 2.46 -10.24
N ILE A 236 -19.44 2.67 -11.49
CA ILE A 236 -18.58 2.90 -12.65
C ILE A 236 -17.87 4.25 -12.55
N GLY A 237 -18.57 5.32 -12.14
CA GLY A 237 -17.96 6.65 -11.96
C GLY A 237 -16.87 6.65 -10.88
N LEU A 238 -17.11 5.99 -9.76
CA LEU A 238 -16.11 5.77 -8.71
C LEU A 238 -14.94 4.93 -9.24
N GLY A 239 -15.24 3.84 -9.95
CA GLY A 239 -14.23 2.99 -10.58
C GLY A 239 -13.29 3.76 -11.51
N LEU A 240 -13.82 4.63 -12.37
CA LEU A 240 -13.02 5.48 -13.25
C LEU A 240 -12.18 6.53 -12.49
N THR A 241 -12.76 7.15 -11.46
CA THR A 241 -12.05 8.15 -10.64
C THR A 241 -10.84 7.52 -9.94
N PHE A 242 -11.04 6.38 -9.28
CA PHE A 242 -9.96 5.71 -8.57
C PHE A 242 -9.00 4.97 -9.50
N CYS A 243 -9.44 4.58 -10.68
CA CYS A 243 -8.57 4.11 -11.76
C CYS A 243 -7.59 5.22 -12.18
N ALA A 244 -8.09 6.43 -12.44
CA ALA A 244 -7.26 7.59 -12.77
C ALA A 244 -6.27 7.93 -11.64
N TRP A 245 -6.73 7.90 -10.38
CA TRP A 245 -5.89 8.06 -9.19
C TRP A 245 -4.78 7.01 -9.11
N GLY A 246 -5.10 5.73 -9.30
CA GLY A 246 -4.12 4.64 -9.25
C GLY A 246 -3.12 4.69 -10.41
N PHE A 247 -3.54 5.08 -11.63
CA PHE A 247 -2.62 5.32 -12.74
C PHE A 247 -1.69 6.50 -12.46
N ALA A 248 -2.21 7.60 -11.91
CA ALA A 248 -1.40 8.74 -11.50
C ALA A 248 -0.34 8.34 -10.45
N LEU A 249 -0.73 7.52 -9.47
CA LEU A 249 0.16 6.93 -8.47
C LEU A 249 1.23 6.05 -9.12
N ALA A 250 0.85 5.14 -10.01
CA ALA A 250 1.79 4.24 -10.69
C ALA A 250 2.82 5.00 -11.55
N ILE A 251 2.36 5.99 -12.31
CA ILE A 251 3.21 6.83 -13.14
C ILE A 251 4.24 7.56 -12.28
N THR A 252 3.81 8.19 -11.20
CA THR A 252 4.72 8.96 -10.36
C THR A 252 5.67 8.09 -9.54
N SER A 253 5.25 6.91 -9.12
CA SER A 253 6.10 5.91 -8.48
C SER A 253 7.26 5.47 -9.39
N VAL A 254 6.97 5.21 -10.67
CA VAL A 254 7.94 4.62 -11.61
C VAL A 254 8.87 5.66 -12.21
N TRP A 255 8.37 6.85 -12.53
CA TRP A 255 9.16 7.84 -13.28
C TRP A 255 9.51 9.08 -12.46
N VAL A 256 8.56 9.62 -11.68
CA VAL A 256 8.78 10.89 -10.98
C VAL A 256 9.61 10.69 -9.71
N ALA A 257 9.34 9.65 -8.94
CA ALA A 257 10.06 9.42 -7.70
C ALA A 257 11.57 9.20 -7.93
N PRO A 258 12.02 8.31 -8.85
CA PRO A 258 13.45 8.15 -9.15
C PRO A 258 14.08 9.43 -9.70
N LEU A 259 13.36 10.19 -10.55
CA LEU A 259 13.86 11.46 -11.07
C LEU A 259 14.09 12.51 -9.99
N LEU A 260 13.20 12.56 -8.99
CA LEU A 260 13.33 13.50 -7.87
C LEU A 260 14.46 13.07 -6.93
N THR A 261 14.58 11.79 -6.61
CA THR A 261 15.64 11.28 -5.74
C THR A 261 17.02 11.35 -6.40
N ALA A 262 17.11 11.27 -7.73
CA ALA A 262 18.37 11.52 -8.45
C ALA A 262 18.88 12.97 -8.35
N ARG A 263 18.02 13.95 -8.01
CA ARG A 263 18.38 15.37 -7.98
C ARG A 263 18.36 15.99 -6.58
N PHE A 264 17.62 15.38 -5.66
CA PHE A 264 17.39 15.93 -4.33
C PHE A 264 17.52 14.85 -3.25
N PRO A 265 18.03 15.20 -2.07
CA PRO A 265 18.05 14.31 -0.91
C PRO A 265 16.66 13.75 -0.61
N ARG A 266 16.58 12.46 -0.26
CA ARG A 266 15.30 11.77 0.03
C ARG A 266 14.49 12.47 1.11
N THR A 267 15.14 13.00 2.15
CA THR A 267 14.48 13.76 3.22
C THR A 267 13.80 15.01 2.70
N ARG A 268 14.40 15.73 1.73
CA ARG A 268 13.80 16.91 1.11
C ARG A 268 12.60 16.54 0.26
N VAL A 269 12.71 15.48 -0.55
CA VAL A 269 11.60 14.97 -1.38
C VAL A 269 10.43 14.56 -0.49
N LEU A 270 10.66 13.78 0.59
CA LEU A 270 9.63 13.38 1.55
C LEU A 270 8.94 14.59 2.17
N TYR A 271 9.71 15.53 2.71
CA TYR A 271 9.14 16.72 3.34
C TYR A 271 8.29 17.55 2.38
N ALA A 272 8.83 17.87 1.19
CA ALA A 272 8.14 18.69 0.21
C ALA A 272 6.84 18.02 -0.27
N THR A 273 6.89 16.73 -0.56
CA THR A 273 5.71 15.99 -1.04
C THR A 273 4.64 15.84 0.05
N LEU A 274 5.06 15.63 1.31
CA LEU A 274 4.13 15.62 2.45
C LEU A 274 3.49 17.00 2.67
N ALA A 275 4.24 18.09 2.56
CA ALA A 275 3.71 19.45 2.68
C ALA A 275 2.70 19.75 1.56
N LEU A 276 3.01 19.35 0.31
CA LEU A 276 2.10 19.49 -0.82
C LEU A 276 0.83 18.65 -0.63
N LEU A 277 0.94 17.43 -0.12
CA LEU A 277 -0.22 16.58 0.18
C LEU A 277 -1.08 17.18 1.30
N ALA A 278 -0.49 17.72 2.35
CA ALA A 278 -1.24 18.39 3.41
C ALA A 278 -1.97 19.65 2.87
N GLY A 279 -1.32 20.42 2.01
CA GLY A 279 -1.95 21.56 1.32
C GLY A 279 -3.11 21.11 0.43
N LEU A 280 -2.92 20.06 -0.36
CA LEU A 280 -3.96 19.48 -1.21
C LEU A 280 -5.18 19.03 -0.38
N LEU A 281 -4.96 18.31 0.72
CA LEU A 281 -6.03 17.86 1.62
C LEU A 281 -6.76 19.05 2.28
N SER A 282 -6.04 20.13 2.61
CA SER A 282 -6.65 21.36 3.11
C SER A 282 -7.55 22.02 2.06
N VAL A 283 -7.09 22.07 0.80
CA VAL A 283 -7.92 22.56 -0.33
C VAL A 283 -9.11 21.64 -0.53
N THR A 284 -8.92 20.30 -0.48
CA THR A 284 -10.01 19.33 -0.61
C THR A 284 -11.10 19.56 0.43
N ALA A 285 -10.73 19.85 1.68
CA ALA A 285 -11.69 20.16 2.73
C ALA A 285 -12.56 21.39 2.40
N LEU A 286 -12.00 22.39 1.70
CA LEU A 286 -12.73 23.61 1.32
C LEU A 286 -13.67 23.41 0.11
N ILE A 287 -13.34 22.46 -0.76
CA ILE A 287 -14.04 22.28 -2.05
C ILE A 287 -14.80 20.96 -2.14
N VAL A 288 -14.98 20.23 -1.05
CA VAL A 288 -15.61 18.90 -1.03
C VAL A 288 -17.00 18.89 -1.65
N GLY A 289 -17.73 20.00 -1.59
CA GLY A 289 -19.05 20.17 -2.23
C GLY A 289 -19.03 20.27 -3.76
N SER A 290 -17.85 20.26 -4.41
CA SER A 290 -17.72 20.31 -5.87
C SER A 290 -17.15 18.98 -6.39
N PRO A 291 -17.98 18.07 -6.93
CA PRO A 291 -17.49 16.75 -7.40
C PRO A 291 -16.35 16.83 -8.43
N PRO A 292 -16.39 17.73 -9.46
CA PRO A 292 -15.27 17.81 -10.41
C PRO A 292 -13.95 18.25 -9.76
N ALA A 293 -14.02 19.19 -8.81
CA ALA A 293 -12.83 19.65 -8.08
C ALA A 293 -12.31 18.56 -7.14
N LEU A 294 -13.20 17.81 -6.49
CA LEU A 294 -12.84 16.67 -5.65
C LEU A 294 -12.14 15.56 -6.46
N VAL A 295 -12.64 15.23 -7.66
CA VAL A 295 -11.98 14.29 -8.59
C VAL A 295 -10.57 14.76 -8.93
N ALA A 296 -10.38 16.04 -9.25
CA ALA A 296 -9.06 16.59 -9.54
C ALA A 296 -8.11 16.45 -8.34
N CYS A 297 -8.58 16.77 -7.13
CA CYS A 297 -7.79 16.59 -5.91
C CYS A 297 -7.44 15.12 -5.63
N ILE A 298 -8.36 14.18 -5.89
CA ILE A 298 -8.09 12.75 -5.75
C ILE A 298 -6.97 12.33 -6.69
N VAL A 299 -7.04 12.69 -7.97
CA VAL A 299 -6.00 12.33 -8.96
C VAL A 299 -4.65 12.94 -8.61
N ILE A 300 -4.60 14.23 -8.24
CA ILE A 300 -3.37 14.91 -7.79
C ILE A 300 -2.84 14.24 -6.51
N GLY A 301 -3.73 13.86 -5.59
CA GLY A 301 -3.38 13.07 -4.41
C GLY A 301 -2.69 11.76 -4.77
N GLY A 302 -3.17 11.06 -5.81
CA GLY A 302 -2.52 9.87 -6.35
C GLY A 302 -1.08 10.14 -6.82
N MET A 303 -0.85 11.25 -7.53
CA MET A 303 0.49 11.65 -7.97
C MET A 303 1.45 11.83 -6.78
N LEU A 304 1.03 12.54 -5.75
CA LEU A 304 1.84 12.81 -4.56
C LEU A 304 2.09 11.51 -3.76
N LEU A 305 1.08 10.68 -3.64
CA LEU A 305 1.18 9.40 -2.94
C LEU A 305 2.09 8.39 -3.64
N GLY A 306 2.16 8.42 -4.97
CA GLY A 306 3.11 7.61 -5.74
C GLY A 306 4.56 7.95 -5.39
N VAL A 307 4.91 9.23 -5.36
CA VAL A 307 6.24 9.68 -4.92
C VAL A 307 6.51 9.28 -3.46
N LEU A 308 5.55 9.55 -2.56
CA LEU A 308 5.72 9.22 -1.12
C LEU A 308 5.92 7.73 -0.88
N ASN A 309 5.11 6.88 -1.51
CA ASN A 309 5.22 5.42 -1.33
C ASN A 309 6.60 4.91 -1.72
N THR A 310 7.11 5.29 -2.90
CA THR A 310 8.41 4.86 -3.40
C THR A 310 9.52 5.35 -2.49
N VAL A 311 9.62 6.68 -2.29
CA VAL A 311 10.72 7.29 -1.54
C VAL A 311 10.73 6.85 -0.08
N LEU A 312 9.55 6.66 0.53
CA LEU A 312 9.46 6.21 1.92
C LEU A 312 9.87 4.74 2.05
N THR A 313 9.45 3.87 1.11
CA THR A 313 9.83 2.45 1.10
C THR A 313 11.34 2.29 0.92
N GLU A 314 11.94 3.02 -0.03
CA GLU A 314 13.40 3.07 -0.21
C GLU A 314 14.12 3.56 1.04
N SER A 315 13.63 4.65 1.64
CA SER A 315 14.19 5.21 2.86
C SER A 315 14.18 4.22 4.03
N VAL A 316 13.10 3.46 4.17
CA VAL A 316 12.98 2.41 5.20
C VAL A 316 14.01 1.29 5.00
N MET A 317 14.21 0.86 3.75
CA MET A 317 15.19 -0.18 3.43
C MET A 317 16.64 0.27 3.63
N GLY A 318 16.94 1.56 3.45
CA GLY A 318 18.23 2.17 3.70
C GLY A 318 18.48 2.64 5.15
N ALA A 319 17.41 2.71 5.97
CA ALA A 319 17.50 3.27 7.33
C ALA A 319 18.18 2.35 8.35
N THR A 320 18.34 1.06 8.05
CA THR A 320 18.80 0.05 9.02
C THR A 320 19.53 -1.11 8.33
N ASP A 321 20.47 -1.72 9.05
CA ASP A 321 21.16 -2.95 8.62
C ASP A 321 20.43 -4.23 9.03
N LEU A 322 19.22 -4.10 9.60
CA LEU A 322 18.38 -5.25 9.96
C LEU A 322 17.96 -6.04 8.72
N PRO A 323 17.65 -7.35 8.86
CA PRO A 323 17.10 -8.11 7.75
C PRO A 323 15.89 -7.39 7.12
N ARG A 324 15.88 -7.30 5.79
CA ARG A 324 14.83 -6.59 5.03
C ARG A 324 13.42 -7.04 5.38
N THR A 325 13.25 -8.34 5.66
CA THR A 325 11.97 -8.90 6.14
C THR A 325 11.52 -8.31 7.46
N VAL A 326 12.44 -8.03 8.38
CA VAL A 326 12.14 -7.42 9.69
C VAL A 326 11.78 -5.94 9.53
N ALA A 327 12.58 -5.20 8.77
CA ALA A 327 12.33 -3.78 8.50
C ALA A 327 10.99 -3.58 7.78
N SER A 328 10.73 -4.38 6.72
CA SER A 328 9.46 -4.36 5.97
C SER A 328 8.27 -4.70 6.86
N SER A 329 8.35 -5.76 7.68
CA SER A 329 7.27 -6.16 8.59
C SER A 329 6.94 -5.06 9.59
N ALA A 330 7.96 -4.47 10.23
CA ALA A 330 7.77 -3.39 11.21
C ALA A 330 7.14 -2.14 10.59
N TYR A 331 7.68 -1.69 9.46
CA TYR A 331 7.19 -0.52 8.73
C TYR A 331 5.76 -0.73 8.22
N SER A 332 5.52 -1.82 7.50
CA SER A 332 4.21 -2.10 6.89
C SER A 332 3.14 -2.30 7.95
N GLY A 333 3.47 -2.96 9.08
CA GLY A 333 2.54 -3.11 10.20
C GLY A 333 2.04 -1.76 10.72
N VAL A 334 2.95 -0.82 11.01
CA VAL A 334 2.58 0.54 11.45
C VAL A 334 1.79 1.30 10.38
N ARG A 335 2.22 1.21 9.12
CA ARG A 335 1.56 1.84 7.97
C ARG A 335 0.09 1.40 7.84
N PHE A 336 -0.17 0.08 7.86
CA PHE A 336 -1.53 -0.46 7.72
C PHE A 336 -2.40 -0.19 8.96
N ILE A 337 -1.84 -0.08 10.16
CA ILE A 337 -2.57 0.37 11.35
C ILE A 337 -3.07 1.82 11.17
N GLY A 338 -2.24 2.72 10.62
CA GLY A 338 -2.67 4.07 10.26
C GLY A 338 -3.82 4.06 9.26
N GLY A 339 -3.72 3.20 8.23
CA GLY A 339 -4.80 3.00 7.26
C GLY A 339 -6.08 2.45 7.87
N ALA A 340 -5.98 1.53 8.82
CA ALA A 340 -7.14 0.96 9.51
C ALA A 340 -7.90 1.97 10.38
N ALA A 341 -7.20 2.97 10.92
CA ALA A 341 -7.81 4.02 11.72
C ALA A 341 -8.55 5.06 10.88
N ALA A 342 -8.17 5.25 9.63
CA ALA A 342 -8.70 6.33 8.78
C ALA A 342 -10.21 6.23 8.49
N PRO A 343 -10.78 5.09 8.01
CA PRO A 343 -12.19 5.01 7.65
C PRO A 343 -13.13 5.30 8.84
N PRO A 344 -13.00 4.64 10.01
CA PRO A 344 -13.91 4.88 11.12
C PRO A 344 -13.77 6.29 11.70
N LEU A 345 -12.56 6.87 11.68
CA LEU A 345 -12.36 8.26 12.10
C LEU A 345 -13.00 9.23 11.10
N ALA A 346 -12.88 8.96 9.80
CA ALA A 346 -13.49 9.78 8.76
C ALA A 346 -15.02 9.80 8.89
N ALA A 347 -15.66 8.63 9.07
CA ALA A 347 -17.11 8.55 9.28
C ALA A 347 -17.56 9.28 10.53
N LEU A 348 -16.85 9.10 11.66
CA LEU A 348 -17.15 9.81 12.91
C LEU A 348 -17.07 11.33 12.73
N LEU A 349 -15.99 11.81 12.11
CA LEU A 349 -15.76 13.24 11.90
C LEU A 349 -16.78 13.85 10.95
N ALA A 350 -17.13 13.15 9.87
CA ALA A 350 -18.17 13.59 8.96
C ALA A 350 -19.53 13.72 9.65
N GLY A 351 -19.86 12.78 10.52
CA GLY A 351 -21.08 12.83 11.34
C GLY A 351 -21.12 13.99 12.34
N LEU A 352 -19.95 14.49 12.77
CA LEU A 352 -19.86 15.62 13.73
C LEU A 352 -20.00 16.99 13.07
N ALA A 353 -19.38 17.20 11.89
CA ALA A 353 -19.32 18.54 11.30
C ALA A 353 -19.41 18.55 9.76
N GLY A 354 -19.71 17.41 9.13
CA GLY A 354 -19.86 17.29 7.69
C GLY A 354 -18.61 16.84 6.96
N ASP A 355 -18.71 16.68 5.64
CA ASP A 355 -17.73 16.01 4.78
C ASP A 355 -16.37 16.70 4.69
N TRP A 356 -16.24 17.96 5.08
CA TRP A 356 -14.98 18.69 5.07
C TRP A 356 -14.03 18.25 6.20
N LEU A 357 -14.58 17.85 7.36
CA LEU A 357 -13.78 17.59 8.55
C LEU A 357 -12.84 16.37 8.42
N PRO A 358 -13.20 15.26 7.77
CA PRO A 358 -12.28 14.17 7.46
C PRO A 358 -11.03 14.62 6.71
N TYR A 359 -11.18 15.47 5.70
CA TYR A 359 -10.05 15.97 4.90
C TYR A 359 -9.18 16.94 5.69
N ALA A 360 -9.78 17.80 6.52
CA ALA A 360 -9.04 18.69 7.42
C ALA A 360 -8.22 17.88 8.44
N PHE A 361 -8.80 16.84 9.02
CA PHE A 361 -8.09 15.90 9.91
C PHE A 361 -6.96 15.18 9.20
N ALA A 362 -7.18 14.70 7.98
CA ALA A 362 -6.17 14.08 7.14
C ALA A 362 -5.03 15.07 6.83
N ALA A 363 -5.34 16.33 6.53
CA ALA A 363 -4.35 17.38 6.32
C ALA A 363 -3.46 17.60 7.55
N VAL A 364 -4.06 17.68 8.73
CA VAL A 364 -3.32 17.80 10.00
C VAL A 364 -2.44 16.57 10.24
N SER A 365 -2.96 15.36 9.97
CA SER A 365 -2.20 14.12 10.11
C SER A 365 -0.97 14.12 9.19
N VAL A 366 -1.14 14.48 7.92
CA VAL A 366 -0.02 14.55 6.97
C VAL A 366 0.96 15.67 7.32
N LEU A 367 0.48 16.79 7.87
CA LEU A 367 1.34 17.87 8.39
C LEU A 367 2.19 17.39 9.57
N ILE A 368 1.65 16.58 10.46
CA ILE A 368 2.42 15.92 11.53
C ILE A 368 3.53 15.06 10.90
N ALA A 369 3.22 14.25 9.88
CA ALA A 369 4.22 13.47 9.18
C ALA A 369 5.34 14.35 8.58
N ALA A 370 5.00 15.46 7.93
CA ALA A 370 5.95 16.42 7.40
C ALA A 370 6.84 17.02 8.51
N THR A 371 6.24 17.40 9.64
CA THR A 371 6.95 17.94 10.80
C THR A 371 7.92 16.92 11.40
N VAL A 372 7.54 15.64 11.44
CA VAL A 372 8.43 14.56 11.92
C VAL A 372 9.63 14.41 10.98
N VAL A 373 9.47 14.45 9.66
CA VAL A 373 10.60 14.42 8.70
C VAL A 373 11.49 15.62 8.91
N PHE A 374 10.91 16.82 8.99
CA PHE A 374 11.66 18.07 9.16
C PHE A 374 12.49 18.09 10.45
N SER A 375 11.87 17.74 11.58
CA SER A 375 12.54 17.76 12.90
C SER A 375 13.55 16.60 13.08
N SER A 376 13.45 15.56 12.27
CA SER A 376 14.31 14.37 12.36
C SER A 376 15.44 14.33 11.33
N ARG A 377 15.72 15.41 10.61
CA ARG A 377 16.73 15.47 9.53
C ARG A 377 18.09 14.89 9.95
N ALA A 378 18.58 15.23 11.14
CA ALA A 378 19.83 14.70 11.65
C ALA A 378 19.80 13.18 11.87
N VAL A 379 18.67 12.64 12.33
CA VAL A 379 18.47 11.19 12.52
C VAL A 379 18.33 10.47 11.19
N LEU A 380 17.75 11.14 10.19
CA LEU A 380 17.53 10.61 8.84
C LEU A 380 18.69 10.88 7.87
N ALA A 381 19.75 11.59 8.27
CA ALA A 381 20.91 11.89 7.42
C ALA A 381 21.58 10.65 6.82
N ARG A 382 21.45 9.48 7.45
CA ARG A 382 21.94 8.21 6.90
C ARG A 382 21.29 7.87 5.55
N ILE A 383 19.96 8.11 5.39
CA ILE A 383 19.28 7.74 4.16
C ILE A 383 19.66 8.65 2.99
N ASP A 384 20.07 9.88 3.26
CA ASP A 384 20.58 10.80 2.26
C ASP A 384 22.01 10.43 1.84
N ARG A 385 22.89 10.10 2.80
CA ARG A 385 24.28 9.66 2.53
C ARG A 385 24.36 8.37 1.71
N VAL A 386 23.61 7.34 2.10
CA VAL A 386 23.57 6.08 1.33
C VAL A 386 23.13 6.30 -0.11
N HIS A 387 22.33 7.32 -0.34
CA HIS A 387 21.91 7.69 -1.69
C HIS A 387 23.00 8.46 -2.46
N GLU A 388 23.70 9.39 -1.82
CA GLU A 388 24.82 10.13 -2.40
C GLU A 388 25.97 9.18 -2.78
N ASP A 389 26.36 8.28 -1.88
CA ASP A 389 27.38 7.26 -2.14
C ASP A 389 27.02 6.39 -3.36
N ALA A 390 25.76 5.98 -3.50
CA ALA A 390 25.30 5.17 -4.62
C ALA A 390 25.27 5.94 -5.96
N LEU A 391 25.02 7.23 -5.93
CA LEU A 391 25.08 8.10 -7.13
C LEU A 391 26.53 8.34 -7.54
N GLU A 392 27.43 8.63 -6.61
CA GLU A 392 28.87 8.82 -6.87
C GLU A 392 29.48 7.54 -7.45
N GLU A 393 29.14 6.35 -6.90
CA GLU A 393 29.59 5.06 -7.44
C GLU A 393 29.07 4.84 -8.88
N ALA A 394 27.80 5.17 -9.16
CA ALA A 394 27.22 5.04 -10.48
C ALA A 394 27.86 6.01 -11.49
N GLU A 395 28.19 7.23 -11.09
CA GLU A 395 28.90 8.22 -11.92
C GLU A 395 30.34 7.77 -12.18
N ALA A 396 31.07 7.26 -11.17
CA ALA A 396 32.42 6.74 -11.31
C ALA A 396 32.48 5.54 -12.28
N ILE A 397 31.52 4.61 -12.20
CA ILE A 397 31.39 3.49 -13.14
C ILE A 397 31.11 4.01 -14.56
N THR A 398 30.25 5.04 -14.70
CA THR A 398 29.92 5.61 -16.00
C THR A 398 31.09 6.38 -16.61
N ALA A 399 31.92 7.01 -15.79
CA ALA A 399 33.14 7.70 -16.19
C ALA A 399 34.32 6.74 -16.48
N GLY A 400 34.18 5.43 -16.17
CA GLY A 400 35.25 4.43 -16.37
C GLY A 400 36.38 4.50 -15.32
N GLU A 401 36.12 5.12 -14.17
CA GLU A 401 37.09 5.30 -13.10
C GLU A 401 37.19 4.09 -12.15
N VAL A 402 36.24 3.14 -12.24
CA VAL A 402 36.22 1.89 -11.46
C VAL A 402 36.14 0.71 -12.44
N VAL A 403 37.14 -0.15 -12.44
CA VAL A 403 37.24 -1.41 -13.19
C VAL A 403 36.87 -2.57 -12.26
#